data_9fe9962dc3fbb3a7d06ccc3514d85612
#
_entry.id   9fe9962dc3fbb3a7d06ccc3514d85612
#
_cell.length_a   1.000
_cell.length_b   1.000
_cell.length_c   1.000
_cell.angle_alpha   90.00
_cell.angle_beta   90.00
_cell.angle_gamma   90.00
#
_symmetry.space_group_name_H-M   'P 1'
#
loop_
_entity.id
_entity.type
_entity.pdbx_description
1 polymer ?
#
loop_
_entity_poly.entity_id
_entity_poly.type
_entity_poly.pdbx_seq_one_letter_code
_entity_poly.pdbx_strand_id
1 'polypeptide(L)'
;MFLNRNLLPLALCALLLGGCSTSQTGFLGLAPAGDRRDYIYARDLYAQQNYTKAIEELTEYIYKTKNVKRREARAYRLLGMSYEQLGDLSKALEVYLEALEFHPNNVPLLLAAASLYQRTDLTDRSMELYERALAQEPNNLEALAGQAANYSAMGFYSKARSFYDKFFELNPEAGPQYRARYAYTFLRQRNYQDAFIHITMALAKNDQSPDFWLLSAKAARGLNRPQDALADMEAALALAPDRKDLLAHKALWLYEAGQYRESFQTAERILQHEPGNQLALFIQAMDEYYLGRPQDSRRHMTAVREGNKDSFIGRVADKLLTAAPQR
;
A
#
# COMPACT_ATOMS: atom_id res chain seq x y z
N MET A 1 -42.17 33.51 2.12
CA MET A 1 -43.35 33.44 3.04
C MET A 1 -43.05 32.35 4.04
N PHE A 2 -42.78 32.77 5.26
CA PHE A 2 -42.87 32.13 6.58
C PHE A 2 -42.17 30.80 6.81
N LEU A 3 -41.07 30.78 7.61
CA LEU A 3 -40.95 30.78 9.09
C LEU A 3 -41.52 29.48 9.72
N ASN A 4 -40.94 28.76 10.61
CA ASN A 4 -40.00 29.03 11.72
C ASN A 4 -39.78 27.72 12.50
N ARG A 5 -38.56 27.52 13.10
CA ARG A 5 -38.32 27.32 14.54
C ARG A 5 -39.03 26.17 15.27
N ASN A 6 -38.40 25.30 16.04
CA ASN A 6 -37.73 25.48 17.35
C ASN A 6 -37.23 24.12 17.82
N LEU A 7 -35.99 24.03 18.28
CA LEU A 7 -35.54 24.08 19.69
C LEU A 7 -35.89 22.88 20.60
N LEU A 8 -34.80 22.32 21.08
CA LEU A 8 -34.61 21.45 22.25
C LEU A 8 -35.57 21.74 23.43
N PRO A 9 -35.75 20.76 24.34
CA PRO A 9 -34.96 20.88 25.55
C PRO A 9 -34.45 19.57 26.14
N LEU A 10 -33.33 19.75 26.87
CA LEU A 10 -32.83 18.94 27.96
C LEU A 10 -33.91 18.66 29.03
N ALA A 11 -33.92 17.45 29.56
CA ALA A 11 -34.43 17.21 30.91
C ALA A 11 -33.66 16.09 31.59
N LEU A 12 -32.85 16.53 32.53
CA LEU A 12 -32.34 15.84 33.71
C LEU A 12 -33.43 15.00 34.39
N CYS A 13 -33.08 13.77 34.84
CA CYS A 13 -33.60 13.22 36.06
C CYS A 13 -32.53 12.39 36.75
N ALA A 14 -32.10 12.88 37.87
CA ALA A 14 -31.19 12.25 38.79
C ALA A 14 -32.01 11.54 39.88
N LEU A 15 -31.36 10.53 40.48
CA LEU A 15 -31.56 9.97 41.80
C LEU A 15 -32.81 9.11 42.09
N LEU A 16 -32.53 7.83 42.37
CA LEU A 16 -32.89 7.29 43.69
C LEU A 16 -31.98 6.10 44.04
N LEU A 17 -31.45 6.20 45.22
CA LEU A 17 -30.66 5.24 46.01
C LEU A 17 -31.48 4.00 46.36
N GLY A 18 -30.82 2.86 46.34
CA GLY A 18 -31.37 1.66 46.94
C GLY A 18 -30.35 0.53 46.91
N GLY A 19 -29.54 0.44 47.93
CA GLY A 19 -28.62 -0.68 48.08
C GLY A 19 -29.35 -1.95 48.41
N CYS A 20 -28.81 -3.06 47.97
CA CYS A 20 -28.72 -4.30 48.74
C CYS A 20 -27.68 -5.22 48.13
N SER A 21 -26.75 -5.63 48.98
CA SER A 21 -25.87 -6.74 48.78
C SER A 21 -26.66 -8.04 48.60
N THR A 22 -26.22 -8.91 47.72
CA THR A 22 -25.91 -10.31 48.00
C THR A 22 -25.41 -10.99 46.72
N SER A 23 -24.19 -11.46 46.85
CA SER A 23 -23.66 -12.76 46.47
C SER A 23 -24.27 -13.55 45.32
N GLN A 24 -23.36 -13.90 44.38
CA GLN A 24 -23.22 -15.23 43.76
C GLN A 24 -24.35 -15.64 42.82
N THR A 25 -24.02 -16.01 41.64
CA THR A 25 -23.28 -17.21 41.29
C THR A 25 -22.75 -17.06 39.86
N GLY A 26 -21.45 -17.30 39.69
CA GLY A 26 -20.86 -17.46 38.37
C GLY A 26 -21.36 -18.74 37.74
N PHE A 27 -21.89 -18.59 36.56
CA PHE A 27 -21.91 -19.65 35.57
C PHE A 27 -21.99 -19.02 34.21
N LEU A 28 -20.85 -18.57 33.75
CA LEU A 28 -20.39 -18.29 32.39
C LEU A 28 -19.04 -17.63 32.63
N GLY A 29 -17.94 -18.20 32.09
CA GLY A 29 -16.55 -17.79 32.31
C GLY A 29 -16.24 -16.34 31.88
N LEU A 30 -16.88 -15.39 32.55
CA LEU A 30 -16.61 -13.97 32.43
C LEU A 30 -15.47 -13.63 33.38
N ALA A 31 -14.44 -12.97 32.87
CA ALA A 31 -13.38 -12.38 33.65
C ALA A 31 -13.95 -11.56 34.84
N PRO A 32 -13.26 -11.51 35.99
CA PRO A 32 -13.67 -10.67 37.12
C PRO A 32 -13.88 -9.22 36.66
N ALA A 33 -14.85 -8.55 37.27
CA ALA A 33 -15.29 -7.20 36.87
C ALA A 33 -14.16 -6.13 36.89
N GLY A 34 -13.08 -6.37 37.62
CA GLY A 34 -11.87 -5.53 37.62
C GLY A 34 -11.07 -5.63 36.30
N ASP A 35 -10.81 -6.86 35.86
CA ASP A 35 -10.02 -7.12 34.65
C ASP A 35 -10.69 -6.56 33.38
N ARG A 36 -12.01 -6.54 33.36
CA ARG A 36 -12.77 -5.97 32.24
C ARG A 36 -12.68 -4.44 32.17
N ARG A 37 -12.58 -3.75 33.32
CA ARG A 37 -12.45 -2.28 33.36
C ARG A 37 -11.08 -1.84 32.87
N ASP A 38 -10.02 -2.54 33.23
CA ASP A 38 -8.65 -2.23 32.84
C ASP A 38 -8.48 -2.33 31.33
N TYR A 39 -9.03 -3.38 30.70
CA TYR A 39 -9.05 -3.50 29.24
C TYR A 39 -9.86 -2.40 28.56
N ILE A 40 -11.04 -2.04 29.10
CA ILE A 40 -11.87 -0.98 28.53
C ILE A 40 -11.14 0.36 28.59
N TYR A 41 -10.49 0.66 29.70
CA TYR A 41 -9.70 1.87 29.88
C TYR A 41 -8.54 1.95 28.87
N ALA A 42 -7.79 0.88 28.71
CA ALA A 42 -6.72 0.80 27.73
C ALA A 42 -7.24 0.98 26.28
N ARG A 43 -8.38 0.39 25.95
CA ARG A 43 -9.05 0.57 24.66
C ARG A 43 -9.44 2.04 24.42
N ASP A 44 -9.97 2.71 25.44
CA ASP A 44 -10.37 4.11 25.35
C ASP A 44 -9.14 5.02 25.19
N LEU A 45 -8.02 4.70 25.84
CA LEU A 45 -6.73 5.37 25.61
C LEU A 45 -6.24 5.20 24.16
N TYR A 46 -6.36 4.01 23.61
CA TYR A 46 -6.05 3.76 22.19
C TYR A 46 -6.92 4.60 21.26
N ALA A 47 -8.24 4.66 21.53
CA ALA A 47 -9.18 5.47 20.77
C ALA A 47 -8.86 6.99 20.85
N GLN A 48 -8.30 7.45 21.97
CA GLN A 48 -7.79 8.81 22.18
C GLN A 48 -6.39 9.03 21.59
N GLN A 49 -5.83 8.06 20.87
CA GLN A 49 -4.47 8.10 20.29
C GLN A 49 -3.35 8.19 21.34
N ASN A 50 -3.64 7.92 22.60
CA ASN A 50 -2.62 7.84 23.67
C ASN A 50 -2.02 6.43 23.73
N TYR A 51 -1.28 6.09 22.66
CA TYR A 51 -0.76 4.75 22.45
C TYR A 51 0.24 4.31 23.53
N THR A 52 1.10 5.23 23.99
CA THR A 52 2.09 4.93 25.04
C THR A 52 1.40 4.47 26.32
N LYS A 53 0.40 5.20 26.76
CA LYS A 53 -0.32 4.83 27.97
C LYS A 53 -1.20 3.59 27.78
N ALA A 54 -1.77 3.42 26.59
CA ALA A 54 -2.49 2.20 26.22
C ALA A 54 -1.59 0.96 26.30
N ILE A 55 -0.31 1.07 25.88
CA ILE A 55 0.68 0.00 25.99
C ILE A 55 0.97 -0.34 27.46
N GLU A 56 1.17 0.65 28.32
CA GLU A 56 1.41 0.44 29.74
C GLU A 56 0.26 -0.34 30.39
N GLU A 57 -0.95 0.13 30.22
CA GLU A 57 -2.17 -0.48 30.77
C GLU A 57 -2.44 -1.88 30.21
N LEU A 58 -2.24 -2.09 28.90
CA LEU A 58 -2.40 -3.40 28.27
C LEU A 58 -1.34 -4.39 28.73
N THR A 59 -0.10 -3.93 28.88
CA THR A 59 1.00 -4.75 29.37
C THR A 59 0.70 -5.21 30.80
N GLU A 60 0.30 -4.29 31.70
CA GLU A 60 -0.11 -4.64 33.04
C GLU A 60 -1.29 -5.61 33.04
N TYR A 61 -2.33 -5.32 32.25
CA TYR A 61 -3.52 -6.18 32.13
C TYR A 61 -3.18 -7.61 31.70
N ILE A 62 -2.34 -7.77 30.66
CA ILE A 62 -1.97 -9.08 30.11
C ILE A 62 -1.13 -9.86 31.12
N TYR A 63 -0.08 -9.24 31.68
CA TYR A 63 0.91 -9.94 32.50
C TYR A 63 0.54 -10.06 33.97
N LYS A 64 -0.45 -9.31 34.45
CA LYS A 64 -1.08 -9.51 35.77
C LYS A 64 -1.77 -10.88 35.90
N THR A 65 -2.25 -11.42 34.79
CA THR A 65 -2.89 -12.72 34.73
C THR A 65 -1.82 -13.82 34.74
N LYS A 66 -1.64 -14.48 35.90
CA LYS A 66 -0.66 -15.58 36.07
C LYS A 66 -0.96 -16.80 35.19
N ASN A 67 -2.23 -17.05 34.89
CA ASN A 67 -2.62 -18.14 34.01
C ASN A 67 -2.60 -17.68 32.55
N VAL A 68 -1.52 -18.02 31.85
CA VAL A 68 -1.25 -17.65 30.45
C VAL A 68 -2.39 -18.04 29.52
N LYS A 69 -3.05 -19.19 29.71
CA LYS A 69 -4.17 -19.65 28.88
C LYS A 69 -5.44 -18.78 29.02
N ARG A 70 -5.51 -17.92 30.01
CA ARG A 70 -6.63 -16.98 30.24
C ARG A 70 -6.33 -15.58 29.69
N ARG A 71 -5.13 -15.32 29.16
CA ARG A 71 -4.78 -14.05 28.56
C ARG A 71 -5.61 -13.87 27.30
N GLU A 72 -6.25 -12.76 27.18
CA GLU A 72 -7.23 -12.54 26.11
C GLU A 72 -6.54 -12.13 24.79
N ALA A 73 -6.78 -12.87 23.74
CA ALA A 73 -6.26 -12.57 22.38
C ALA A 73 -6.54 -11.12 21.92
N ARG A 74 -7.71 -10.58 22.33
CA ARG A 74 -8.07 -9.18 21.98
C ARG A 74 -7.15 -8.14 22.64
N ALA A 75 -6.65 -8.41 23.86
CA ALA A 75 -5.74 -7.49 24.54
C ALA A 75 -4.37 -7.50 23.87
N TYR A 76 -3.84 -8.66 23.53
CA TYR A 76 -2.61 -8.78 22.73
C TYR A 76 -2.74 -8.07 21.38
N ARG A 77 -3.86 -8.25 20.69
CA ARG A 77 -4.09 -7.57 19.42
C ARG A 77 -4.07 -6.05 19.58
N LEU A 78 -4.73 -5.53 20.61
CA LEU A 78 -4.75 -4.09 20.84
C LEU A 78 -3.37 -3.57 21.25
N LEU A 79 -2.60 -4.35 22.04
CA LEU A 79 -1.22 -4.02 22.40
C LEU A 79 -0.31 -3.96 21.15
N GLY A 80 -0.37 -4.97 20.30
CA GLY A 80 0.36 -4.97 19.02
C GLY A 80 -0.02 -3.80 18.13
N MET A 81 -1.33 -3.54 17.95
CA MET A 81 -1.81 -2.36 17.21
C MET A 81 -1.30 -1.04 17.82
N SER A 82 -1.17 -0.93 19.13
CA SER A 82 -0.63 0.27 19.77
C SER A 82 0.85 0.47 19.44
N TYR A 83 1.64 -0.60 19.41
CA TYR A 83 3.02 -0.55 18.92
C TYR A 83 3.13 -0.19 17.44
N GLU A 84 2.22 -0.70 16.60
CA GLU A 84 2.17 -0.30 15.18
C GLU A 84 1.94 1.20 14.99
N GLN A 85 1.05 1.78 15.79
CA GLN A 85 0.77 3.23 15.72
C GLN A 85 1.97 4.07 16.15
N LEU A 86 2.83 3.56 17.02
CA LEU A 86 4.11 4.20 17.38
C LEU A 86 5.25 3.88 16.39
N GLY A 87 4.99 3.04 15.37
CA GLY A 87 6.00 2.64 14.38
C GLY A 87 6.94 1.51 14.85
N ASP A 88 6.74 0.98 16.05
CA ASP A 88 7.55 -0.15 16.58
C ASP A 88 7.01 -1.50 16.07
N LEU A 89 7.24 -1.74 14.77
CA LEU A 89 6.73 -2.94 14.10
C LEU A 89 7.33 -4.24 14.66
N SER A 90 8.55 -4.17 15.18
CA SER A 90 9.23 -5.33 15.77
C SER A 90 8.52 -5.80 17.04
N LYS A 91 8.21 -4.87 17.95
CA LYS A 91 7.46 -5.21 19.17
C LYS A 91 6.02 -5.60 18.86
N ALA A 92 5.37 -4.96 17.89
CA ALA A 92 4.03 -5.36 17.47
C ALA A 92 4.02 -6.83 17.03
N LEU A 93 4.99 -7.23 16.18
CA LEU A 93 5.11 -8.60 15.71
C LEU A 93 5.40 -9.59 16.84
N GLU A 94 6.32 -9.25 17.77
CA GLU A 94 6.64 -10.07 18.94
C GLU A 94 5.37 -10.36 19.76
N VAL A 95 4.58 -9.32 20.04
CA VAL A 95 3.32 -9.41 20.78
C VAL A 95 2.30 -10.31 20.06
N TYR A 96 2.15 -10.17 18.75
CA TYR A 96 1.23 -11.02 17.99
C TYR A 96 1.68 -12.48 17.97
N LEU A 97 2.99 -12.73 17.81
CA LEU A 97 3.53 -14.10 17.81
C LEU A 97 3.42 -14.74 19.19
N GLU A 98 3.73 -14.02 20.29
CA GLU A 98 3.48 -14.50 21.66
C GLU A 98 2.00 -14.90 21.84
N ALA A 99 1.09 -14.05 21.40
CA ALA A 99 -0.33 -14.34 21.47
C ALA A 99 -0.74 -15.61 20.70
N LEU A 100 -0.12 -15.84 19.54
CA LEU A 100 -0.39 -17.01 18.69
C LEU A 100 0.14 -18.32 19.28
N GLU A 101 1.08 -18.30 20.23
CA GLU A 101 1.48 -19.49 21.00
C GLU A 101 0.32 -20.02 21.86
N PHE A 102 -0.52 -19.12 22.38
CA PHE A 102 -1.66 -19.46 23.24
C PHE A 102 -2.99 -19.53 22.48
N HIS A 103 -3.06 -18.83 21.36
CA HIS A 103 -4.27 -18.73 20.53
C HIS A 103 -3.94 -19.02 19.06
N PRO A 104 -3.45 -20.24 18.72
CA PRO A 104 -2.85 -20.54 17.42
C PRO A 104 -3.78 -20.35 16.23
N ASN A 105 -5.10 -20.44 16.45
CA ASN A 105 -6.12 -20.32 15.42
C ASN A 105 -6.94 -19.02 15.50
N ASN A 106 -6.45 -18.04 16.25
CA ASN A 106 -7.14 -16.76 16.35
C ASN A 106 -6.96 -15.95 15.07
N VAL A 107 -7.98 -15.90 14.23
CA VAL A 107 -7.91 -15.27 12.91
C VAL A 107 -7.48 -13.81 12.99
N PRO A 108 -8.02 -12.94 13.87
CA PRO A 108 -7.56 -11.57 13.99
C PRO A 108 -6.06 -11.40 14.31
N LEU A 109 -5.46 -12.30 15.09
CA LEU A 109 -4.02 -12.29 15.37
C LEU A 109 -3.21 -12.80 14.18
N LEU A 110 -3.69 -13.85 13.51
CA LEU A 110 -3.07 -14.38 12.28
C LEU A 110 -3.00 -13.29 11.20
N LEU A 111 -4.09 -12.55 11.00
CA LEU A 111 -4.16 -11.46 10.02
C LEU A 111 -3.21 -10.31 10.38
N ALA A 112 -3.19 -9.90 11.65
CA ALA A 112 -2.33 -8.82 12.10
C ALA A 112 -0.83 -9.17 11.90
N ALA A 113 -0.41 -10.35 12.35
CA ALA A 113 0.97 -10.81 12.16
C ALA A 113 1.32 -11.00 10.67
N ALA A 114 0.40 -11.55 9.85
CA ALA A 114 0.58 -11.73 8.42
C ALA A 114 0.77 -10.39 7.69
N SER A 115 -0.04 -9.39 8.04
CA SER A 115 0.07 -8.03 7.50
C SER A 115 1.40 -7.37 7.85
N LEU A 116 1.91 -7.54 9.07
CA LEU A 116 3.22 -7.05 9.46
C LEU A 116 4.36 -7.74 8.70
N TYR A 117 4.32 -9.05 8.57
CA TYR A 117 5.30 -9.78 7.75
C TYR A 117 5.29 -9.31 6.30
N GLN A 118 4.11 -9.01 5.74
CA GLN A 118 4.00 -8.48 4.39
C GLN A 118 4.65 -7.08 4.26
N ARG A 119 4.46 -6.21 5.26
CA ARG A 119 5.07 -4.86 5.31
C ARG A 119 6.58 -4.86 5.51
N THR A 120 7.14 -5.96 6.03
CA THR A 120 8.59 -6.16 6.24
C THR A 120 9.21 -7.07 5.19
N ASP A 121 8.53 -7.31 4.07
CA ASP A 121 8.96 -8.14 2.94
C ASP A 121 9.25 -9.61 3.29
N LEU A 122 8.77 -10.08 4.45
CA LEU A 122 8.87 -11.49 4.85
C LEU A 122 7.68 -12.29 4.29
N THR A 123 7.60 -12.32 2.95
CA THR A 123 6.45 -12.82 2.18
C THR A 123 6.08 -14.26 2.53
N ASP A 124 7.06 -15.17 2.69
CA ASP A 124 6.79 -16.58 3.00
C ASP A 124 6.09 -16.73 4.35
N ARG A 125 6.51 -15.98 5.38
CA ARG A 125 5.88 -15.97 6.70
C ARG A 125 4.48 -15.38 6.66
N SER A 126 4.30 -14.31 5.90
CA SER A 126 3.00 -13.71 5.67
C SER A 126 2.02 -14.71 5.02
N MET A 127 2.48 -15.43 4.00
CA MET A 127 1.66 -16.44 3.30
C MET A 127 1.21 -17.57 4.21
N GLU A 128 2.11 -18.11 5.04
CA GLU A 128 1.79 -19.16 6.01
C GLU A 128 0.65 -18.71 6.96
N LEU A 129 0.73 -17.50 7.49
CA LEU A 129 -0.28 -17.01 8.43
C LEU A 129 -1.62 -16.69 7.76
N TYR A 130 -1.62 -16.12 6.54
CA TYR A 130 -2.87 -15.96 5.79
C TYR A 130 -3.48 -17.30 5.41
N GLU A 131 -2.69 -18.32 5.05
CA GLU A 131 -3.20 -19.66 4.77
C GLU A 131 -3.86 -20.28 6.02
N ARG A 132 -3.22 -20.14 7.19
CA ARG A 132 -3.82 -20.56 8.47
C ARG A 132 -5.11 -19.82 8.77
N ALA A 133 -5.18 -18.52 8.48
CA ALA A 133 -6.41 -17.74 8.63
C ALA A 133 -7.51 -18.24 7.69
N LEU A 134 -7.20 -18.52 6.42
CA LEU A 134 -8.13 -19.08 5.44
C LEU A 134 -8.57 -20.52 5.76
N ALA A 135 -7.75 -21.29 6.45
CA ALA A 135 -8.13 -22.61 6.95
C ALA A 135 -9.22 -22.54 8.03
N GLN A 136 -9.25 -21.44 8.82
CA GLN A 136 -10.30 -21.19 9.80
C GLN A 136 -11.52 -20.51 9.15
N GLU A 137 -11.26 -19.49 8.36
CA GLU A 137 -12.27 -18.67 7.69
C GLU A 137 -12.02 -18.61 6.16
N PRO A 138 -12.50 -19.58 5.36
CA PRO A 138 -12.20 -19.67 3.93
C PRO A 138 -12.62 -18.47 3.08
N ASN A 139 -13.51 -17.63 3.61
CA ASN A 139 -14.04 -16.43 2.95
C ASN A 139 -13.58 -15.12 3.63
N ASN A 140 -12.53 -15.18 4.43
CA ASN A 140 -11.98 -13.99 5.06
C ASN A 140 -11.36 -13.06 4.00
N LEU A 141 -11.96 -11.89 3.83
CA LEU A 141 -11.58 -10.94 2.76
C LEU A 141 -10.15 -10.40 2.93
N GLU A 142 -9.73 -10.13 4.16
CA GLU A 142 -8.38 -9.63 4.42
C GLU A 142 -7.32 -10.67 4.06
N ALA A 143 -7.55 -11.94 4.45
CA ALA A 143 -6.65 -13.03 4.11
C ALA A 143 -6.61 -13.32 2.60
N LEU A 144 -7.76 -13.27 1.91
CA LEU A 144 -7.81 -13.42 0.45
C LEU A 144 -7.03 -12.33 -0.26
N ALA A 145 -7.24 -11.06 0.12
CA ALA A 145 -6.52 -9.93 -0.45
C ALA A 145 -5.02 -9.95 -0.11
N GLY A 146 -4.66 -10.37 1.12
CA GLY A 146 -3.27 -10.54 1.56
C GLY A 146 -2.54 -11.62 0.77
N GLN A 147 -3.14 -12.80 0.59
CA GLN A 147 -2.58 -13.87 -0.25
C GLN A 147 -2.42 -13.42 -1.70
N ALA A 148 -3.44 -12.76 -2.26
CA ALA A 148 -3.34 -12.23 -3.61
C ALA A 148 -2.17 -11.27 -3.78
N ALA A 149 -1.96 -10.37 -2.80
CA ALA A 149 -0.85 -9.42 -2.82
C ALA A 149 0.51 -10.14 -2.70
N ASN A 150 0.62 -11.14 -1.83
CA ASN A 150 1.83 -11.94 -1.66
C ASN A 150 2.19 -12.70 -2.95
N TYR A 151 1.23 -13.42 -3.55
CA TYR A 151 1.46 -14.10 -4.82
C TYR A 151 1.83 -13.13 -5.94
N SER A 152 1.24 -11.92 -5.95
CA SER A 152 1.58 -10.87 -6.91
C SER A 152 3.02 -10.38 -6.73
N ALA A 153 3.46 -10.17 -5.48
CA ALA A 153 4.84 -9.76 -5.16
C ALA A 153 5.87 -10.81 -5.59
N MET A 154 5.55 -12.09 -5.44
CA MET A 154 6.38 -13.21 -5.88
C MET A 154 6.34 -13.46 -7.40
N GLY A 155 5.51 -12.72 -8.16
CA GLY A 155 5.35 -12.91 -9.59
C GLY A 155 4.40 -14.05 -10.01
N PHE A 156 3.72 -14.70 -9.08
CA PHE A 156 2.74 -15.75 -9.36
C PHE A 156 1.36 -15.16 -9.68
N TYR A 157 1.31 -14.35 -10.74
CA TYR A 157 0.14 -13.53 -11.08
C TYR A 157 -1.14 -14.34 -11.31
N SER A 158 -1.05 -15.56 -11.86
CA SER A 158 -2.23 -16.43 -12.05
C SER A 158 -2.84 -16.86 -10.72
N LYS A 159 -2.01 -17.18 -9.72
CA LYS A 159 -2.48 -17.48 -8.36
C LYS A 159 -3.03 -16.23 -7.68
N ALA A 160 -2.33 -15.11 -7.80
CA ALA A 160 -2.82 -13.82 -7.27
C ALA A 160 -4.21 -13.51 -7.82
N ARG A 161 -4.42 -13.71 -9.12
CA ARG A 161 -5.72 -13.50 -9.77
C ARG A 161 -6.82 -14.38 -9.17
N SER A 162 -6.58 -15.67 -8.98
CA SER A 162 -7.62 -16.57 -8.42
C SER A 162 -8.07 -16.16 -7.02
N PHE A 163 -7.16 -15.60 -6.20
CA PHE A 163 -7.52 -15.05 -4.90
C PHE A 163 -8.31 -13.74 -5.02
N TYR A 164 -7.93 -12.85 -5.97
CA TYR A 164 -8.71 -11.64 -6.23
C TYR A 164 -10.08 -11.96 -6.83
N ASP A 165 -10.20 -12.95 -7.72
CA ASP A 165 -11.48 -13.40 -8.28
C ASP A 165 -12.44 -13.76 -7.12
N LYS A 166 -12.00 -14.63 -6.20
CA LYS A 166 -12.79 -14.99 -5.03
C LYS A 166 -13.09 -13.80 -4.11
N PHE A 167 -12.10 -12.91 -3.91
CA PHE A 167 -12.29 -11.70 -3.12
C PHE A 167 -13.40 -10.81 -3.69
N PHE A 168 -13.40 -10.58 -5.02
CA PHE A 168 -14.39 -9.73 -5.68
C PHE A 168 -15.75 -10.42 -5.88
N GLU A 169 -15.79 -11.76 -5.93
CA GLU A 169 -17.04 -12.50 -5.86
C GLU A 169 -17.76 -12.25 -4.53
N LEU A 170 -17.02 -12.22 -3.43
CA LEU A 170 -17.54 -11.99 -2.09
C LEU A 170 -17.78 -10.50 -1.78
N ASN A 171 -17.00 -9.60 -2.38
CA ASN A 171 -17.06 -8.16 -2.14
C ASN A 171 -16.88 -7.36 -3.44
N PRO A 172 -17.91 -7.32 -4.31
CA PRO A 172 -17.84 -6.60 -5.59
C PRO A 172 -17.55 -5.12 -5.45
N GLU A 173 -18.01 -4.50 -4.34
CA GLU A 173 -17.89 -3.08 -4.05
C GLU A 173 -16.64 -2.70 -3.25
N ALA A 174 -15.66 -3.58 -3.16
CA ALA A 174 -14.40 -3.32 -2.49
C ALA A 174 -13.74 -2.01 -2.95
N GLY A 175 -12.97 -1.41 -2.04
CA GLY A 175 -12.33 -0.13 -2.27
C GLY A 175 -11.38 -0.11 -3.49
N PRO A 176 -11.11 1.09 -4.04
CA PRO A 176 -10.37 1.26 -5.29
C PRO A 176 -8.95 0.68 -5.24
N GLN A 177 -8.31 0.65 -4.06
CA GLN A 177 -6.98 0.07 -3.87
C GLN A 177 -6.92 -1.42 -4.24
N TYR A 178 -7.97 -2.19 -3.95
CA TYR A 178 -8.02 -3.62 -4.32
C TYR A 178 -8.20 -3.79 -5.84
N ARG A 179 -9.02 -2.94 -6.47
CA ARG A 179 -9.17 -2.92 -7.92
C ARG A 179 -7.87 -2.56 -8.63
N ALA A 180 -7.11 -1.59 -8.12
CA ALA A 180 -5.82 -1.22 -8.66
C ALA A 180 -4.78 -2.34 -8.54
N ARG A 181 -4.72 -3.03 -7.39
CA ARG A 181 -3.85 -4.20 -7.20
C ARG A 181 -4.23 -5.34 -8.14
N TYR A 182 -5.50 -5.57 -8.34
CA TYR A 182 -5.99 -6.57 -9.28
C TYR A 182 -5.63 -6.18 -10.72
N ALA A 183 -5.84 -4.93 -11.14
CA ALA A 183 -5.40 -4.41 -12.43
C ALA A 183 -3.88 -4.61 -12.64
N TYR A 184 -3.08 -4.39 -11.60
CA TYR A 184 -1.64 -4.63 -11.66
C TYR A 184 -1.32 -6.10 -11.97
N THR A 185 -2.05 -7.07 -11.41
CA THR A 185 -1.81 -8.50 -11.74
C THR A 185 -2.06 -8.81 -13.21
N PHE A 186 -3.10 -8.24 -13.80
CA PHE A 186 -3.38 -8.35 -15.23
C PHE A 186 -2.31 -7.66 -16.08
N LEU A 187 -1.88 -6.46 -15.68
CA LEU A 187 -0.83 -5.72 -16.37
C LEU A 187 0.47 -6.55 -16.47
N ARG A 188 0.85 -7.20 -15.36
CA ARG A 188 2.04 -8.04 -15.30
C ARG A 188 1.93 -9.32 -16.15
N GLN A 189 0.72 -9.80 -16.42
CA GLN A 189 0.42 -10.88 -17.34
C GLN A 189 0.27 -10.41 -18.80
N ARG A 190 0.47 -9.10 -19.07
CA ARG A 190 0.23 -8.46 -20.37
C ARG A 190 -1.23 -8.54 -20.84
N ASN A 191 -2.15 -8.82 -19.93
CA ASN A 191 -3.58 -8.74 -20.20
C ASN A 191 -4.05 -7.29 -19.99
N TYR A 192 -3.70 -6.45 -20.95
CA TYR A 192 -3.90 -5.00 -20.85
C TYR A 192 -5.38 -4.60 -20.88
N GLN A 193 -6.23 -5.41 -21.51
CA GLN A 193 -7.68 -5.13 -21.56
C GLN A 193 -8.32 -5.22 -20.18
N ASP A 194 -8.13 -6.33 -19.47
CA ASP A 194 -8.67 -6.50 -18.12
C ASP A 194 -7.99 -5.53 -17.13
N ALA A 195 -6.68 -5.29 -17.29
CA ALA A 195 -5.98 -4.28 -16.50
C ALA A 195 -6.64 -2.91 -16.64
N PHE A 196 -6.96 -2.49 -17.89
CA PHE A 196 -7.60 -1.21 -18.15
C PHE A 196 -9.01 -1.12 -17.56
N ILE A 197 -9.82 -2.18 -17.70
CA ILE A 197 -11.15 -2.25 -17.11
C ILE A 197 -11.10 -2.04 -15.60
N HIS A 198 -10.26 -2.82 -14.90
CA HIS A 198 -10.19 -2.76 -13.44
C HIS A 198 -9.61 -1.45 -12.91
N ILE A 199 -8.61 -0.88 -13.60
CA ILE A 199 -8.06 0.41 -13.16
C ILE A 199 -9.03 1.57 -13.42
N THR A 200 -9.81 1.53 -14.51
CA THR A 200 -10.88 2.51 -14.75
C THR A 200 -11.94 2.46 -13.66
N MET A 201 -12.31 1.25 -13.19
CA MET A 201 -13.22 1.10 -12.05
C MET A 201 -12.62 1.67 -10.75
N ALA A 202 -11.31 1.56 -10.56
CA ALA A 202 -10.63 2.17 -9.41
C ALA A 202 -10.63 3.70 -9.49
N LEU A 203 -10.30 4.25 -10.65
CA LEU A 203 -10.29 5.69 -10.92
C LEU A 203 -11.68 6.32 -10.78
N ALA A 204 -12.74 5.63 -11.17
CA ALA A 204 -14.11 6.09 -10.99
C ALA A 204 -14.49 6.29 -9.51
N LYS A 205 -13.83 5.58 -8.57
CA LYS A 205 -14.03 5.75 -7.13
C LYS A 205 -13.00 6.68 -6.48
N ASN A 206 -11.82 6.78 -7.03
CA ASN A 206 -10.73 7.65 -6.54
C ASN A 206 -9.80 8.03 -7.69
N ASP A 207 -9.93 9.24 -8.19
CA ASP A 207 -9.09 9.84 -9.22
C ASP A 207 -7.89 10.64 -8.66
N GLN A 208 -7.75 10.75 -7.34
CA GLN A 208 -6.70 11.51 -6.66
C GLN A 208 -5.42 10.69 -6.40
N SER A 209 -5.27 9.52 -7.04
CA SER A 209 -4.07 8.69 -6.90
C SER A 209 -3.21 8.73 -8.16
N PRO A 210 -1.99 9.31 -8.08
CA PRO A 210 -1.06 9.28 -9.21
C PRO A 210 -0.70 7.87 -9.66
N ASP A 211 -0.68 6.91 -8.73
CA ASP A 211 -0.38 5.50 -9.05
C ASP A 211 -1.48 4.84 -9.86
N PHE A 212 -2.75 5.21 -9.64
CA PHE A 212 -3.84 4.67 -10.43
C PHE A 212 -3.79 5.19 -11.87
N TRP A 213 -3.50 6.47 -12.05
CA TRP A 213 -3.27 7.05 -13.37
C TRP A 213 -2.08 6.44 -14.08
N LEU A 214 -0.97 6.18 -13.36
CA LEU A 214 0.19 5.47 -13.92
C LEU A 214 -0.16 4.05 -14.38
N LEU A 215 -0.97 3.31 -13.60
CA LEU A 215 -1.42 1.99 -14.00
C LEU A 215 -2.32 2.04 -15.23
N SER A 216 -3.23 3.03 -15.31
CA SER A 216 -4.08 3.27 -16.48
C SER A 216 -3.25 3.58 -17.70
N ALA A 217 -2.29 4.49 -17.59
CA ALA A 217 -1.38 4.84 -18.65
C ALA A 217 -0.59 3.62 -19.18
N LYS A 218 -0.09 2.77 -18.28
CA LYS A 218 0.61 1.53 -18.66
C LYS A 218 -0.32 0.54 -19.39
N ALA A 219 -1.55 0.42 -18.94
CA ALA A 219 -2.55 -0.44 -19.59
C ALA A 219 -2.94 0.11 -20.98
N ALA A 220 -3.22 1.41 -21.08
CA ALA A 220 -3.52 2.09 -22.35
C ALA A 220 -2.38 1.92 -23.36
N ARG A 221 -1.13 2.08 -22.92
CA ARG A 221 0.04 1.86 -23.78
C ARG A 221 0.12 0.40 -24.25
N GLY A 222 -0.13 -0.57 -23.37
CA GLY A 222 -0.17 -1.98 -23.73
C GLY A 222 -1.26 -2.32 -24.75
N LEU A 223 -2.35 -1.55 -24.78
CA LEU A 223 -3.42 -1.60 -25.78
C LEU A 223 -3.11 -0.87 -27.09
N ASN A 224 -1.89 -0.35 -27.24
CA ASN A 224 -1.48 0.48 -28.38
C ASN A 224 -2.32 1.78 -28.51
N ARG A 225 -2.62 2.42 -27.38
CA ARG A 225 -3.36 3.67 -27.25
C ARG A 225 -2.44 4.76 -26.66
N PRO A 226 -1.41 5.22 -27.40
CA PRO A 226 -0.37 6.09 -26.86
C PRO A 226 -0.88 7.47 -26.43
N GLN A 227 -1.91 8.01 -27.12
CA GLN A 227 -2.50 9.30 -26.76
C GLN A 227 -3.19 9.22 -25.39
N ASP A 228 -3.96 8.16 -25.15
CA ASP A 228 -4.61 7.95 -23.86
C ASP A 228 -3.57 7.74 -22.75
N ALA A 229 -2.51 6.99 -23.06
CA ALA A 229 -1.42 6.77 -22.09
C ALA A 229 -0.72 8.07 -21.69
N LEU A 230 -0.49 8.99 -22.64
CA LEU A 230 0.08 10.31 -22.36
C LEU A 230 -0.91 11.19 -21.58
N ALA A 231 -2.20 11.16 -21.91
CA ALA A 231 -3.23 11.90 -21.16
C ALA A 231 -3.33 11.43 -19.71
N ASP A 232 -3.34 10.12 -19.48
CA ASP A 232 -3.32 9.55 -18.12
C ASP A 232 -2.04 9.92 -17.37
N MET A 233 -0.89 9.98 -18.05
CA MET A 233 0.37 10.41 -17.47
C MET A 233 0.35 11.90 -17.07
N GLU A 234 -0.29 12.75 -17.87
CA GLU A 234 -0.52 14.17 -17.51
C GLU A 234 -1.40 14.28 -16.26
N ALA A 235 -2.46 13.48 -16.17
CA ALA A 235 -3.30 13.45 -14.98
C ALA A 235 -2.50 13.01 -13.75
N ALA A 236 -1.64 11.99 -13.87
CA ALA A 236 -0.75 11.57 -12.79
C ALA A 236 0.21 12.69 -12.35
N LEU A 237 0.81 13.41 -13.30
CA LEU A 237 1.75 14.50 -13.03
C LEU A 237 1.05 15.77 -12.54
N ALA A 238 -0.23 15.99 -12.85
CA ALA A 238 -1.01 17.07 -12.24
C ALA A 238 -1.16 16.88 -10.73
N LEU A 239 -1.26 15.64 -10.27
CA LEU A 239 -1.35 15.28 -8.85
C LEU A 239 0.04 15.21 -8.17
N ALA A 240 1.08 14.87 -8.91
CA ALA A 240 2.45 14.72 -8.39
C ALA A 240 3.48 15.27 -9.41
N PRO A 241 3.63 16.61 -9.53
CA PRO A 241 4.38 17.26 -10.61
C PRO A 241 5.86 16.88 -10.69
N ASP A 242 6.50 16.65 -9.55
CA ASP A 242 7.93 16.38 -9.46
C ASP A 242 8.28 14.92 -9.22
N ARG A 243 7.31 14.04 -9.42
CA ARG A 243 7.48 12.60 -9.25
C ARG A 243 8.31 12.02 -10.39
N LYS A 244 9.55 11.66 -10.10
CA LYS A 244 10.59 11.32 -11.07
C LYS A 244 10.28 10.10 -11.93
N ASP A 245 9.67 9.06 -11.35
CA ASP A 245 9.28 7.87 -12.11
C ASP A 245 8.21 8.18 -13.15
N LEU A 246 7.26 9.09 -12.85
CA LEU A 246 6.27 9.56 -13.80
C LEU A 246 6.91 10.37 -14.91
N LEU A 247 7.80 11.31 -14.56
CA LEU A 247 8.56 12.11 -15.54
C LEU A 247 9.41 11.22 -16.46
N ALA A 248 10.08 10.21 -15.89
CA ALA A 248 10.90 9.28 -16.67
C ALA A 248 10.06 8.45 -17.66
N HIS A 249 8.91 7.94 -17.22
CA HIS A 249 7.98 7.24 -18.11
C HIS A 249 7.46 8.17 -19.21
N LYS A 250 7.05 9.40 -18.86
CA LYS A 250 6.56 10.39 -19.83
C LYS A 250 7.63 10.73 -20.86
N ALA A 251 8.85 11.07 -20.44
CA ALA A 251 9.94 11.41 -21.34
C ALA A 251 10.23 10.27 -22.33
N LEU A 252 10.34 9.03 -21.82
CA LEU A 252 10.58 7.87 -22.67
C LEU A 252 9.45 7.65 -23.69
N TRP A 253 8.19 7.80 -23.29
CA TRP A 253 7.05 7.59 -24.18
C TRP A 253 6.91 8.69 -25.23
N LEU A 254 7.24 9.93 -24.88
CA LEU A 254 7.33 11.04 -25.84
C LEU A 254 8.45 10.81 -26.85
N TYR A 255 9.63 10.35 -26.39
CA TYR A 255 10.73 9.95 -27.26
C TYR A 255 10.31 8.87 -28.27
N GLU A 256 9.68 7.81 -27.79
CA GLU A 256 9.18 6.71 -28.64
C GLU A 256 8.09 7.16 -29.62
N ALA A 257 7.32 8.20 -29.26
CA ALA A 257 6.32 8.82 -30.12
C ALA A 257 6.92 9.83 -31.13
N GLY A 258 8.24 10.06 -31.12
CA GLY A 258 8.93 11.02 -31.94
C GLY A 258 8.74 12.48 -31.53
N GLN A 259 8.17 12.73 -30.36
CA GLN A 259 7.94 14.05 -29.76
C GLN A 259 9.19 14.50 -28.99
N TYR A 260 10.31 14.62 -29.72
CA TYR A 260 11.65 14.82 -29.14
C TYR A 260 11.79 16.11 -28.34
N ARG A 261 11.08 17.19 -28.72
CA ARG A 261 11.15 18.46 -27.98
C ARG A 261 10.51 18.38 -26.63
N GLU A 262 9.33 17.79 -26.56
CA GLU A 262 8.57 17.58 -25.32
C GLU A 262 9.25 16.54 -24.42
N SER A 263 9.83 15.51 -25.01
CA SER A 263 10.66 14.51 -24.33
C SER A 263 11.86 15.17 -23.64
N PHE A 264 12.62 15.97 -24.39
CA PHE A 264 13.77 16.74 -23.88
C PHE A 264 13.38 17.62 -22.69
N GLN A 265 12.31 18.41 -22.81
CA GLN A 265 11.83 19.28 -21.73
C GLN A 265 11.41 18.48 -20.50
N THR A 266 10.81 17.30 -20.70
CA THR A 266 10.41 16.43 -19.59
C THR A 266 11.62 15.82 -18.88
N ALA A 267 12.63 15.39 -19.62
CA ALA A 267 13.89 14.90 -19.08
C ALA A 267 14.69 16.01 -18.36
N GLU A 268 14.64 17.25 -18.86
CA GLU A 268 15.25 18.41 -18.22
C GLU A 268 14.69 18.67 -16.82
N ARG A 269 13.39 18.49 -16.59
CA ARG A 269 12.79 18.59 -15.27
C ARG A 269 13.39 17.59 -14.27
N ILE A 270 13.70 16.37 -14.72
CA ILE A 270 14.40 15.39 -13.86
C ILE A 270 15.79 15.91 -13.51
N LEU A 271 16.53 16.45 -14.48
CA LEU A 271 17.89 16.91 -14.32
C LEU A 271 18.01 18.19 -13.47
N GLN A 272 16.96 18.99 -13.36
CA GLN A 272 16.92 20.12 -12.42
C GLN A 272 17.07 19.68 -10.95
N HIS A 273 16.58 18.48 -10.62
CA HIS A 273 16.66 17.90 -9.27
C HIS A 273 17.82 16.89 -9.13
N GLU A 274 18.15 16.21 -10.23
CA GLU A 274 19.20 15.18 -10.29
C GLU A 274 20.08 15.37 -11.54
N PRO A 275 21.04 16.29 -11.52
CA PRO A 275 21.86 16.58 -12.73
C PRO A 275 22.63 15.38 -13.26
N GLY A 276 22.88 14.37 -12.43
CA GLY A 276 23.56 13.13 -12.81
C GLY A 276 22.64 11.96 -13.16
N ASN A 277 21.34 12.18 -13.34
CA ASN A 277 20.42 11.09 -13.66
C ASN A 277 20.70 10.53 -15.05
N GLN A 278 21.29 9.31 -15.09
CA GLN A 278 21.75 8.71 -16.35
C GLN A 278 20.63 8.50 -17.38
N LEU A 279 19.44 8.11 -16.93
CA LEU A 279 18.31 7.90 -17.86
C LEU A 279 17.88 9.21 -18.51
N ALA A 280 17.74 10.26 -17.72
CA ALA A 280 17.34 11.57 -18.21
C ALA A 280 18.40 12.17 -19.17
N LEU A 281 19.69 12.07 -18.83
CA LEU A 281 20.79 12.47 -19.71
C LEU A 281 20.78 11.65 -21.00
N PHE A 282 20.53 10.35 -20.94
CA PHE A 282 20.45 9.49 -22.11
C PHE A 282 19.28 9.88 -23.02
N ILE A 283 18.10 10.13 -22.45
CA ILE A 283 16.93 10.59 -23.21
C ILE A 283 17.24 11.93 -23.89
N GLN A 284 17.80 12.90 -23.14
CA GLN A 284 18.19 14.18 -23.73
C GLN A 284 19.19 14.03 -24.87
N ALA A 285 20.22 13.19 -24.70
CA ALA A 285 21.20 12.93 -25.75
C ALA A 285 20.56 12.36 -27.01
N MET A 286 19.62 11.45 -26.87
CA MET A 286 18.89 10.86 -27.98
C MET A 286 17.97 11.89 -28.67
N ASP A 287 17.23 12.69 -27.87
CA ASP A 287 16.37 13.76 -28.36
C ASP A 287 17.17 14.80 -29.16
N GLU A 288 18.33 15.24 -28.65
CA GLU A 288 19.22 16.20 -29.29
C GLU A 288 19.73 15.68 -30.65
N TYR A 289 20.03 14.38 -30.71
CA TYR A 289 20.43 13.77 -31.99
C TYR A 289 19.34 13.93 -33.06
N TYR A 290 18.08 13.60 -32.72
CA TYR A 290 16.95 13.71 -33.63
C TYR A 290 16.53 15.16 -33.89
N LEU A 291 16.83 16.08 -32.99
CA LEU A 291 16.61 17.52 -33.16
C LEU A 291 17.74 18.22 -33.95
N GLY A 292 18.72 17.47 -34.48
CA GLY A 292 19.81 17.99 -35.27
C GLY A 292 20.88 18.73 -34.46
N ARG A 293 21.08 18.35 -33.20
CA ARG A 293 22.09 18.89 -32.27
C ARG A 293 23.16 17.84 -31.90
N PRO A 294 23.94 17.36 -32.88
CA PRO A 294 24.83 16.20 -32.66
C PRO A 294 25.96 16.47 -31.66
N GLN A 295 26.40 17.72 -31.52
CA GLN A 295 27.46 18.07 -30.55
C GLN A 295 26.97 18.02 -29.12
N ASP A 296 25.76 18.54 -28.83
CA ASP A 296 25.14 18.48 -27.53
C ASP A 296 24.80 17.03 -27.14
N SER A 297 24.22 16.27 -28.08
CA SER A 297 23.97 14.84 -27.97
C SER A 297 25.23 14.08 -27.55
N ARG A 298 26.36 14.33 -28.23
CA ARG A 298 27.62 13.68 -27.91
C ARG A 298 28.14 14.04 -26.51
N ARG A 299 27.98 15.31 -26.10
CA ARG A 299 28.36 15.79 -24.75
C ARG A 299 27.53 15.06 -23.67
N HIS A 300 26.22 15.04 -23.80
CA HIS A 300 25.35 14.35 -22.84
C HIS A 300 25.58 12.85 -22.85
N MET A 301 25.77 12.22 -24.02
CA MET A 301 26.10 10.79 -24.12
C MET A 301 27.42 10.46 -23.44
N THR A 302 28.42 11.36 -23.49
CA THR A 302 29.68 11.21 -22.75
C THR A 302 29.44 11.29 -21.25
N ALA A 303 28.62 12.24 -20.78
CA ALA A 303 28.25 12.33 -19.35
C ALA A 303 27.51 11.07 -18.86
N VAL A 304 26.64 10.49 -19.68
CA VAL A 304 25.98 9.19 -19.38
C VAL A 304 27.01 8.08 -19.16
N ARG A 305 28.00 7.97 -20.06
CA ARG A 305 29.04 6.95 -19.93
C ARG A 305 29.90 7.16 -18.70
N GLU A 306 30.30 8.39 -18.41
CA GLU A 306 31.17 8.75 -17.30
C GLU A 306 30.46 8.61 -15.94
N GLY A 307 29.17 8.84 -15.88
CA GLY A 307 28.38 8.70 -14.66
C GLY A 307 28.37 7.28 -14.11
N ASN A 308 28.17 6.26 -14.94
CA ASN A 308 28.35 4.85 -14.60
C ASN A 308 28.46 4.01 -15.89
N LYS A 309 29.69 3.76 -16.33
CA LYS A 309 29.98 3.00 -17.56
C LYS A 309 29.57 1.53 -17.48
N ASP A 310 29.48 0.96 -16.27
CA ASP A 310 29.15 -0.45 -16.06
C ASP A 310 27.64 -0.69 -15.99
N SER A 311 26.83 0.39 -15.91
CA SER A 311 25.38 0.30 -16.03
C SER A 311 24.97 -0.13 -17.44
N PHE A 312 23.75 -0.65 -17.59
CA PHE A 312 23.23 -0.97 -18.92
C PHE A 312 23.24 0.26 -19.84
N ILE A 313 22.75 1.40 -19.35
CA ILE A 313 22.68 2.66 -20.10
C ILE A 313 24.08 3.18 -20.44
N GLY A 314 25.03 3.10 -19.49
CA GLY A 314 26.42 3.50 -19.72
C GLY A 314 27.12 2.68 -20.80
N ARG A 315 26.90 1.36 -20.83
CA ARG A 315 27.42 0.48 -21.90
C ARG A 315 26.78 0.78 -23.26
N VAL A 316 25.49 1.12 -23.30
CA VAL A 316 24.81 1.56 -24.53
C VAL A 316 25.42 2.87 -25.03
N ALA A 317 25.61 3.84 -24.13
CA ALA A 317 26.23 5.13 -24.46
C ALA A 317 27.65 4.97 -25.02
N ASP A 318 28.47 4.11 -24.43
CA ASP A 318 29.83 3.82 -24.91
C ASP A 318 29.81 3.25 -26.34
N LYS A 319 28.92 2.28 -26.61
CA LYS A 319 28.75 1.72 -27.95
C LYS A 319 28.32 2.78 -28.99
N LEU A 320 27.37 3.64 -28.62
CA LEU A 320 26.91 4.71 -29.54
C LEU A 320 28.01 5.75 -29.80
N LEU A 321 28.81 6.10 -28.78
CA LEU A 321 29.94 7.03 -28.94
C LEU A 321 31.06 6.46 -29.81
N THR A 322 31.31 5.17 -29.75
CA THR A 322 32.36 4.49 -30.52
C THR A 322 31.92 4.16 -31.93
N ALA A 323 30.64 3.91 -32.17
CA ALA A 323 30.07 3.62 -33.48
C ALA A 323 29.83 4.88 -34.35
N ALA A 324 29.69 6.06 -33.72
CA ALA A 324 29.47 7.30 -34.44
C ALA A 324 30.77 7.77 -35.13
N PRO A 325 30.79 7.98 -36.45
CA PRO A 325 31.97 8.51 -37.12
C PRO A 325 32.35 9.88 -36.55
N GLN A 326 33.65 10.06 -36.29
CA GLN A 326 34.22 11.34 -35.88
C GLN A 326 34.15 12.30 -37.07
N ARG A 327 33.01 12.96 -37.23
CA ARG A 327 32.84 14.06 -38.20
C ARG A 327 32.71 15.39 -37.49
#